data_494a07c6743a7a80d6f09767eae9dd11
#
_entry.id   494a07c6743a7a80d6f09767eae9dd11
#
_cell.length_a   1.000
_cell.length_b   1.000
_cell.length_c   1.000
_cell.angle_alpha   90.00
_cell.angle_beta   90.00
_cell.angle_gamma   90.00
#
_symmetry.space_group_name_H-M   'P 1'
#
loop_
_entity.id
_entity.type
_entity.pdbx_description
1 polymer ?
#
loop_
_entity_poly.entity_id
_entity_poly.type
_entity_poly.pdbx_seq_one_letter_code
_entity_poly.pdbx_strand_id
1 'polypeptide(L)'
;MRDLGIIDNGAFLVEDGIITHIGSARRIESLAAARSAEPLEADGRVVMPGFIDCQTSLIQAARCQDGLWPAVRALRAATAKRLTSHARTAIAHMACNGTTTLNIHSGYGLDESSELKTLRIAAALDQEPLGISPTFHAAHFTPPEFAGRPDSFLDFILADLMPNIVRRRLATSAAVSCDAGGFTVTQARRYLHAAREFGLSVTVHASRHANIGAVQLAVDLDARTVSHLESANLPEIFCLAASRTIATLLPGAFFYGSLPRPAPARALIDAGAAVALATGCNPVDSPIYSMPVILALACAQLHMTPAETLTATTINAAHALGLASQAGSLESGKQADFLILAASDYRELPYTLGANLIATAVIRGRSTQSLNSSSSFSMQ
;
A
#
# COMPACT_ATOMS: atom_id res chain seq x y z
N MET A 1 0.89 18.62 2.51
CA MET A 1 1.46 17.45 3.21
C MET A 1 2.09 17.78 4.58
N ARG A 2 2.17 19.04 5.00
CA ARG A 2 2.87 19.45 6.25
C ARG A 2 1.93 19.72 7.42
N ASP A 3 0.67 20.03 7.15
CA ASP A 3 -0.36 20.21 8.16
C ASP A 3 -0.98 18.85 8.50
N LEU A 4 -0.83 18.46 9.77
CA LEU A 4 -1.34 17.18 10.29
C LEU A 4 -2.68 17.35 11.03
N GLY A 5 -3.18 18.57 11.22
CA GLY A 5 -4.40 18.82 11.97
C GLY A 5 -4.32 18.35 13.42
N ILE A 6 -3.18 18.55 14.09
CA ILE A 6 -2.94 18.07 15.46
C ILE A 6 -3.93 18.73 16.43
N ILE A 7 -4.55 17.90 17.27
CA ILE A 7 -5.43 18.32 18.37
C ILE A 7 -4.72 18.01 19.69
N ASP A 8 -4.24 19.04 20.36
CA ASP A 8 -3.64 18.89 21.70
C ASP A 8 -4.73 18.49 22.69
N ASN A 9 -4.42 17.52 23.55
CA ASN A 9 -5.37 16.94 24.48
C ASN A 9 -6.69 16.55 23.78
N GLY A 10 -6.54 15.80 22.64
CA GLY A 10 -7.63 15.34 21.81
C GLY A 10 -8.30 14.09 22.35
N ALA A 11 -9.58 13.90 22.00
CA ALA A 11 -10.32 12.68 22.20
C ALA A 11 -11.27 12.42 21.03
N PHE A 12 -11.72 11.18 20.88
CA PHE A 12 -12.77 10.81 19.92
C PHE A 12 -13.61 9.66 20.45
N LEU A 13 -14.85 9.56 19.97
CA LEU A 13 -15.76 8.45 20.26
C LEU A 13 -15.83 7.50 19.08
N VAL A 14 -15.87 6.22 19.38
CA VAL A 14 -16.02 5.14 18.41
C VAL A 14 -17.27 4.35 18.71
N GLU A 15 -18.09 4.13 17.69
CA GLU A 15 -19.29 3.29 17.74
C GLU A 15 -19.29 2.38 16.52
N ASP A 16 -19.45 1.08 16.73
CA ASP A 16 -19.42 0.06 15.67
C ASP A 16 -18.20 0.14 14.73
N GLY A 17 -17.04 0.51 15.30
CA GLY A 17 -15.79 0.63 14.53
C GLY A 17 -15.65 1.91 13.69
N ILE A 18 -16.56 2.86 13.86
CA ILE A 18 -16.58 4.16 13.17
C ILE A 18 -16.35 5.28 14.19
N ILE A 19 -15.54 6.28 13.82
CA ILE A 19 -15.37 7.50 14.61
C ILE A 19 -16.65 8.34 14.46
N THR A 20 -17.38 8.57 15.54
CA THR A 20 -18.60 9.37 15.51
C THR A 20 -18.34 10.84 15.85
N HIS A 21 -17.43 11.10 16.78
CA HIS A 21 -17.07 12.45 17.22
C HIS A 21 -15.57 12.54 17.45
N ILE A 22 -14.96 13.69 17.16
CA ILE A 22 -13.56 13.99 17.43
C ILE A 22 -13.39 15.47 17.83
N GLY A 23 -12.47 15.77 18.72
CA GLY A 23 -12.17 17.13 19.17
C GLY A 23 -11.33 17.16 20.42
N SER A 24 -11.36 18.30 21.16
CA SER A 24 -10.70 18.37 22.47
C SER A 24 -11.37 17.43 23.48
N ALA A 25 -10.61 16.85 24.39
CA ALA A 25 -11.10 15.91 25.41
C ALA A 25 -12.27 16.50 26.17
N ARG A 26 -12.17 17.77 26.65
CA ARG A 26 -13.25 18.47 27.35
C ARG A 26 -14.56 18.49 26.57
N ARG A 27 -14.52 18.68 25.25
CA ARG A 27 -15.71 18.67 24.38
C ARG A 27 -16.30 17.28 24.28
N ILE A 28 -15.46 16.28 24.03
CA ILE A 28 -15.91 14.90 23.83
C ILE A 28 -16.48 14.32 25.11
N GLU A 29 -15.83 14.51 26.26
CA GLU A 29 -16.28 14.05 27.57
C GLU A 29 -17.64 14.67 28.00
N SER A 30 -17.97 15.86 27.50
CA SER A 30 -19.26 16.49 27.75
C SER A 30 -20.44 15.85 27.01
N LEU A 31 -20.18 15.02 26.01
CA LEU A 31 -21.22 14.37 25.22
C LEU A 31 -21.93 13.26 26.04
N ALA A 32 -23.23 13.09 25.84
CA ALA A 32 -24.00 12.04 26.52
C ALA A 32 -23.45 10.64 26.17
N ALA A 33 -23.05 10.41 24.91
CA ALA A 33 -22.48 9.16 24.46
C ALA A 33 -21.17 8.78 25.17
N ALA A 34 -20.35 9.79 25.58
CA ALA A 34 -19.11 9.52 26.31
C ALA A 34 -19.32 8.88 27.68
N ARG A 35 -20.46 9.09 28.31
CA ARG A 35 -20.75 8.56 29.66
C ARG A 35 -20.89 7.03 29.70
N SER A 36 -21.22 6.41 28.58
CA SER A 36 -21.39 4.96 28.45
C SER A 36 -20.24 4.30 27.67
N ALA A 37 -19.29 5.09 27.17
CA ALA A 37 -18.15 4.58 26.41
C ALA A 37 -17.11 3.98 27.37
N GLU A 38 -16.48 2.88 26.94
CA GLU A 38 -15.32 2.33 27.59
C GLU A 38 -14.07 3.18 27.24
N PRO A 39 -13.37 3.77 28.24
CA PRO A 39 -12.24 4.63 27.96
C PRO A 39 -10.98 3.83 27.57
N LEU A 40 -10.29 4.30 26.55
CA LEU A 40 -8.93 3.86 26.18
C LEU A 40 -7.98 5.03 26.32
N GLU A 41 -7.15 5.00 27.38
CA GLU A 41 -6.27 6.10 27.73
C GLU A 41 -4.97 6.05 26.90
N ALA A 42 -4.61 7.18 26.33
CA ALA A 42 -3.35 7.33 25.61
C ALA A 42 -2.19 7.82 26.52
N ASP A 43 -2.47 8.29 27.75
CA ASP A 43 -1.49 8.72 28.76
C ASP A 43 -0.45 9.73 28.23
N GLY A 44 -0.90 10.75 27.50
CA GLY A 44 -0.04 11.77 26.91
C GLY A 44 0.76 11.32 25.68
N ARG A 45 0.51 10.10 25.21
CA ARG A 45 1.13 9.54 23.99
C ARG A 45 0.41 10.03 22.73
N VAL A 46 1.14 9.95 21.59
CA VAL A 46 0.56 10.26 20.28
C VAL A 46 -0.48 9.21 19.88
N VAL A 47 -1.64 9.71 19.45
CA VAL A 47 -2.65 8.93 18.73
C VAL A 47 -2.71 9.41 17.30
N MET A 48 -2.60 8.51 16.33
CA MET A 48 -2.56 8.84 14.91
C MET A 48 -3.32 7.82 14.06
N PRO A 49 -3.70 8.14 12.80
CA PRO A 49 -4.29 7.15 11.90
C PRO A 49 -3.37 5.95 11.70
N GLY A 50 -3.96 4.78 11.51
CA GLY A 50 -3.23 3.58 11.12
C GLY A 50 -2.53 3.75 9.77
N PHE A 51 -1.38 3.10 9.61
CA PHE A 51 -0.67 3.12 8.33
C PHE A 51 -1.43 2.36 7.26
N ILE A 52 -1.37 2.89 6.05
CA ILE A 52 -1.89 2.26 4.83
C ILE A 52 -0.71 1.94 3.93
N ASP A 53 -0.48 0.65 3.67
CA ASP A 53 0.53 0.21 2.71
C ASP A 53 -0.12 0.03 1.34
N CYS A 54 0.03 1.02 0.49
CA CYS A 54 -0.71 1.11 -0.76
C CYS A 54 -0.07 0.33 -1.93
N GLN A 55 1.02 -0.41 -1.71
CA GLN A 55 1.60 -1.27 -2.74
C GLN A 55 2.45 -2.39 -2.15
N THR A 56 1.99 -3.63 -2.28
CA THR A 56 2.77 -4.85 -1.96
C THR A 56 2.50 -5.96 -2.97
N SER A 57 3.43 -6.93 -3.07
CA SER A 57 3.23 -8.23 -3.70
C SER A 57 3.47 -9.33 -2.67
N LEU A 58 2.69 -9.28 -1.60
CA LEU A 58 2.90 -10.00 -0.35
C LEU A 58 2.68 -11.52 -0.48
N ILE A 59 1.79 -11.96 -1.39
CA ILE A 59 1.49 -13.38 -1.57
C ILE A 59 2.58 -14.03 -2.41
N GLN A 60 3.49 -14.70 -1.73
CA GLN A 60 4.70 -15.29 -2.31
C GLN A 60 5.08 -16.61 -1.60
N ALA A 61 5.80 -17.49 -2.31
CA ALA A 61 6.17 -18.80 -1.79
C ALA A 61 7.42 -18.76 -0.86
N ALA A 62 8.34 -17.86 -1.14
CA ALA A 62 9.58 -17.63 -0.39
C ALA A 62 10.24 -16.34 -0.90
N ARG A 63 11.20 -15.80 -0.13
CA ARG A 63 12.15 -14.81 -0.66
C ARG A 63 12.97 -15.43 -1.77
N CYS A 64 13.20 -14.70 -2.83
CA CYS A 64 13.91 -15.18 -3.99
C CYS A 64 15.01 -14.19 -4.40
N GLN A 65 16.16 -14.28 -3.73
CA GLN A 65 17.34 -13.46 -4.04
C GLN A 65 17.89 -13.72 -5.45
N ASP A 66 17.49 -14.86 -6.06
CA ASP A 66 17.93 -15.27 -7.39
C ASP A 66 17.13 -14.60 -8.53
N GLY A 67 16.27 -13.63 -8.21
CA GLY A 67 15.56 -12.78 -9.15
C GLY A 67 14.12 -13.21 -9.47
N LEU A 68 13.56 -12.59 -10.51
CA LEU A 68 12.13 -12.68 -10.86
C LEU A 68 11.68 -14.09 -11.21
N TRP A 69 12.36 -14.78 -12.14
CA TRP A 69 11.87 -16.06 -12.67
C TRP A 69 11.89 -17.21 -11.64
N PRO A 70 12.88 -17.32 -10.75
CA PRO A 70 12.80 -18.19 -9.60
C PRO A 70 11.58 -17.89 -8.70
N ALA A 71 11.25 -16.62 -8.44
CA ALA A 71 10.08 -16.23 -7.68
C ALA A 71 8.77 -16.67 -8.35
N VAL A 72 8.65 -16.46 -9.67
CA VAL A 72 7.50 -16.92 -10.48
C VAL A 72 7.34 -18.43 -10.39
N ARG A 73 8.40 -19.20 -10.64
CA ARG A 73 8.36 -20.67 -10.55
C ARG A 73 7.94 -21.15 -9.15
N ALA A 74 8.49 -20.53 -8.10
CA ALA A 74 8.17 -20.87 -6.73
C ALA A 74 6.68 -20.62 -6.40
N LEU A 75 6.11 -19.48 -6.84
CA LEU A 75 4.69 -19.17 -6.64
C LEU A 75 3.78 -20.13 -7.41
N ARG A 76 4.10 -20.42 -8.68
CA ARG A 76 3.35 -21.38 -9.52
C ARG A 76 3.29 -22.76 -8.87
N ALA A 77 4.42 -23.26 -8.36
CA ALA A 77 4.54 -24.57 -7.72
C ALA A 77 3.90 -24.65 -6.32
N ALA A 78 3.75 -23.50 -5.62
CA ALA A 78 3.26 -23.50 -4.26
C ALA A 78 1.75 -23.78 -4.17
N THR A 79 1.35 -24.55 -3.16
CA THR A 79 -0.07 -24.76 -2.84
C THR A 79 -0.70 -23.51 -2.26
N ALA A 80 -2.01 -23.33 -2.46
CA ALA A 80 -2.75 -22.22 -1.86
C ALA A 80 -2.58 -22.19 -0.32
N LYS A 81 -2.61 -23.35 0.34
CA LYS A 81 -2.39 -23.47 1.81
C LYS A 81 -1.06 -22.88 2.23
N ARG A 82 0.04 -23.19 1.51
CA ARG A 82 1.37 -22.65 1.83
C ARG A 82 1.42 -21.13 1.62
N LEU A 83 0.90 -20.64 0.50
CA LEU A 83 0.86 -19.19 0.21
C LEU A 83 0.03 -18.44 1.24
N THR A 84 -1.14 -18.96 1.63
CA THR A 84 -1.99 -18.36 2.67
C THR A 84 -1.27 -18.31 4.02
N SER A 85 -0.57 -19.38 4.42
CA SER A 85 0.18 -19.40 5.68
C SER A 85 1.29 -18.35 5.70
N HIS A 86 2.08 -18.22 4.62
CA HIS A 86 3.13 -17.20 4.51
C HIS A 86 2.53 -15.78 4.53
N ALA A 87 1.43 -15.56 3.79
CA ALA A 87 0.76 -14.27 3.75
C ALA A 87 0.24 -13.86 5.15
N ARG A 88 -0.40 -14.77 5.90
CA ARG A 88 -0.84 -14.52 7.28
C ARG A 88 0.30 -14.11 8.21
N THR A 89 1.44 -14.79 8.14
CA THR A 89 2.63 -14.42 8.92
C THR A 89 3.10 -13.01 8.57
N ALA A 90 3.18 -12.68 7.29
CA ALA A 90 3.60 -11.35 6.85
C ALA A 90 2.58 -10.26 7.25
N ILE A 91 1.28 -10.53 7.10
CA ILE A 91 0.19 -9.63 7.55
C ILE A 91 0.29 -9.38 9.05
N ALA A 92 0.54 -10.40 9.86
CA ALA A 92 0.72 -10.26 11.31
C ALA A 92 1.92 -9.34 11.64
N HIS A 93 3.05 -9.49 10.94
CA HIS A 93 4.19 -8.59 11.11
C HIS A 93 3.85 -7.15 10.71
N MET A 94 3.12 -6.94 9.61
CA MET A 94 2.69 -5.61 9.17
C MET A 94 1.73 -4.98 10.19
N ALA A 95 0.76 -5.74 10.72
CA ALA A 95 -0.16 -5.29 11.76
C ALA A 95 0.57 -4.86 13.04
N CYS A 96 1.54 -5.66 13.51
CA CYS A 96 2.38 -5.32 14.66
C CYS A 96 3.21 -4.04 14.45
N ASN A 97 3.49 -3.67 13.19
CA ASN A 97 4.18 -2.44 12.82
C ASN A 97 3.21 -1.31 12.42
N GLY A 98 1.93 -1.42 12.79
CA GLY A 98 0.94 -0.34 12.68
C GLY A 98 0.24 -0.24 11.33
N THR A 99 0.42 -1.18 10.40
CA THR A 99 -0.38 -1.21 9.17
C THR A 99 -1.79 -1.68 9.51
N THR A 100 -2.81 -0.95 9.04
CA THR A 100 -4.24 -1.27 9.24
C THR A 100 -4.94 -1.61 7.93
N THR A 101 -4.42 -1.10 6.82
CA THR A 101 -4.93 -1.37 5.46
C THR A 101 -3.77 -1.70 4.53
N LEU A 102 -3.99 -2.67 3.66
CA LEU A 102 -2.96 -3.26 2.81
C LEU A 102 -3.46 -3.40 1.37
N ASN A 103 -2.66 -2.97 0.40
CA ASN A 103 -2.88 -3.31 -1.00
C ASN A 103 -2.03 -4.53 -1.37
N ILE A 104 -2.63 -5.50 -2.07
CA ILE A 104 -1.92 -6.70 -2.54
C ILE A 104 -2.03 -6.79 -4.07
N HIS A 105 -0.89 -6.63 -4.74
CA HIS A 105 -0.76 -6.88 -6.17
C HIS A 105 -0.54 -8.37 -6.45
N SER A 106 -1.20 -8.89 -7.47
CA SER A 106 -0.80 -10.14 -8.13
C SER A 106 0.46 -9.90 -9.02
N GLY A 107 0.70 -10.68 -10.05
CA GLY A 107 1.73 -10.38 -11.06
C GLY A 107 3.06 -11.12 -10.90
N TYR A 108 3.10 -12.10 -10.01
CA TYR A 108 4.18 -13.10 -9.95
C TYR A 108 3.72 -14.50 -10.38
N GLY A 109 2.43 -14.66 -10.75
CA GLY A 109 1.91 -15.88 -11.36
C GLY A 109 2.13 -15.90 -12.85
N LEU A 110 1.73 -14.85 -13.54
CA LEU A 110 1.83 -14.64 -14.99
C LEU A 110 1.16 -15.74 -15.81
N ASP A 111 0.28 -16.54 -15.22
CA ASP A 111 -0.63 -17.49 -15.83
C ASP A 111 -2.01 -17.41 -15.14
N GLU A 112 -3.05 -17.94 -15.79
CA GLU A 112 -4.42 -17.84 -15.28
C GLU A 112 -4.58 -18.47 -13.90
N SER A 113 -4.08 -19.67 -13.71
CA SER A 113 -4.27 -20.45 -12.49
C SER A 113 -3.62 -19.80 -11.30
N SER A 114 -2.42 -19.24 -11.47
CA SER A 114 -1.62 -18.64 -10.41
C SER A 114 -2.08 -17.22 -10.07
N GLU A 115 -2.48 -16.42 -11.07
CA GLU A 115 -3.07 -15.09 -10.84
C GLU A 115 -4.40 -15.20 -10.09
N LEU A 116 -5.30 -16.11 -10.53
CA LEU A 116 -6.55 -16.38 -9.82
C LEU A 116 -6.32 -16.92 -8.41
N LYS A 117 -5.32 -17.83 -8.23
CA LYS A 117 -4.94 -18.35 -6.92
C LYS A 117 -4.51 -17.21 -5.98
N THR A 118 -3.63 -16.33 -6.44
CA THR A 118 -3.12 -15.18 -5.67
C THR A 118 -4.25 -14.24 -5.25
N LEU A 119 -5.10 -13.82 -6.19
CA LEU A 119 -6.20 -12.89 -5.89
C LEU A 119 -7.28 -13.52 -5.00
N ARG A 120 -7.56 -14.82 -5.13
CA ARG A 120 -8.47 -15.52 -4.20
C ARG A 120 -7.92 -15.56 -2.78
N ILE A 121 -6.61 -15.77 -2.63
CA ILE A 121 -5.97 -15.72 -1.30
C ILE A 121 -6.07 -14.32 -0.73
N ALA A 122 -5.77 -13.28 -1.52
CA ALA A 122 -5.91 -11.89 -1.07
C ALA A 122 -7.34 -11.58 -0.60
N ALA A 123 -8.34 -11.94 -1.39
CA ALA A 123 -9.75 -11.74 -1.03
C ALA A 123 -10.17 -12.53 0.23
N ALA A 124 -9.64 -13.74 0.43
CA ALA A 124 -9.95 -14.56 1.60
C ALA A 124 -9.27 -14.07 2.89
N LEU A 125 -8.23 -13.26 2.77
CA LEU A 125 -7.50 -12.67 3.90
C LEU A 125 -8.01 -11.27 4.27
N ASP A 126 -8.94 -10.71 3.52
CA ASP A 126 -9.52 -9.40 3.84
C ASP A 126 -10.19 -9.45 5.22
N GLN A 127 -9.87 -8.42 6.04
CA GLN A 127 -10.34 -8.27 7.41
C GLN A 127 -9.78 -9.30 8.42
N GLU A 128 -8.67 -10.00 8.08
CA GLU A 128 -7.97 -10.94 8.97
C GLU A 128 -6.49 -10.53 9.26
N PRO A 129 -6.17 -9.57 10.13
CA PRO A 129 -7.02 -8.51 10.73
C PRO A 129 -7.14 -7.25 9.85
N LEU A 130 -6.27 -7.08 8.83
CA LEU A 130 -6.16 -5.87 8.02
C LEU A 130 -7.25 -5.79 6.95
N GLY A 131 -7.63 -4.55 6.58
CA GLY A 131 -8.36 -4.32 5.34
C GLY A 131 -7.46 -4.59 4.14
N ILE A 132 -7.92 -5.37 3.15
CA ILE A 132 -7.14 -5.71 1.96
C ILE A 132 -7.83 -5.18 0.71
N SER A 133 -7.06 -4.48 -0.13
CA SER A 133 -7.46 -4.01 -1.45
C SER A 133 -6.65 -4.74 -2.53
N PRO A 134 -7.22 -5.76 -3.21
CA PRO A 134 -6.47 -6.52 -4.22
C PRO A 134 -6.32 -5.73 -5.53
N THR A 135 -5.13 -5.79 -6.14
CA THR A 135 -4.83 -5.24 -7.46
C THR A 135 -4.41 -6.35 -8.43
N PHE A 136 -5.08 -6.41 -9.56
CA PHE A 136 -4.72 -7.30 -10.66
C PHE A 136 -3.53 -6.74 -11.44
N HIS A 137 -2.39 -7.44 -11.45
CA HIS A 137 -1.15 -6.97 -12.05
C HIS A 137 -0.50 -7.99 -12.99
N ALA A 138 -1.28 -8.79 -13.73
CA ALA A 138 -0.71 -9.75 -14.68
C ALA A 138 0.15 -9.09 -15.78
N ALA A 139 -0.17 -7.83 -16.15
CA ALA A 139 0.68 -7.03 -17.03
C ALA A 139 1.93 -6.48 -16.30
N HIS A 140 2.63 -7.35 -15.55
CA HIS A 140 3.87 -7.04 -14.83
C HIS A 140 5.09 -7.32 -15.70
N PHE A 141 5.22 -8.55 -16.18
CA PHE A 141 6.29 -8.99 -17.10
C PHE A 141 5.72 -9.95 -18.13
N THR A 142 6.34 -10.01 -19.31
CA THR A 142 6.02 -11.04 -20.30
C THR A 142 6.68 -12.37 -19.90
N PRO A 143 5.90 -13.44 -19.62
CA PRO A 143 6.49 -14.70 -19.18
C PRO A 143 7.20 -15.43 -20.33
N PRO A 144 8.12 -16.37 -20.02
CA PRO A 144 8.90 -17.11 -21.03
C PRO A 144 8.06 -17.80 -22.10
N GLU A 145 6.85 -18.26 -21.77
CA GLU A 145 5.92 -18.89 -22.71
C GLU A 145 5.46 -17.94 -23.82
N PHE A 146 5.55 -16.63 -23.57
CA PHE A 146 5.25 -15.56 -24.51
C PHE A 146 6.50 -14.75 -24.90
N ALA A 147 7.72 -15.29 -24.70
CA ALA A 147 8.94 -14.57 -25.01
C ALA A 147 8.93 -14.02 -26.46
N GLY A 148 9.25 -12.73 -26.61
CA GLY A 148 9.20 -12.01 -27.88
C GLY A 148 7.77 -11.71 -28.41
N ARG A 149 6.71 -12.06 -27.68
CA ARG A 149 5.31 -11.86 -28.08
C ARG A 149 4.49 -11.17 -27.00
N PRO A 150 4.88 -9.98 -26.52
CA PRO A 150 4.17 -9.29 -25.44
C PRO A 150 2.72 -8.95 -25.81
N ASP A 151 2.43 -8.64 -27.08
CA ASP A 151 1.05 -8.37 -27.53
C ASP A 151 0.16 -9.60 -27.43
N SER A 152 0.66 -10.80 -27.77
CA SER A 152 -0.09 -12.05 -27.60
C SER A 152 -0.37 -12.36 -26.12
N PHE A 153 0.55 -11.99 -25.22
CA PHE A 153 0.32 -12.10 -23.79
C PHE A 153 -0.75 -11.12 -23.30
N LEU A 154 -0.73 -9.88 -23.79
CA LEU A 154 -1.80 -8.93 -23.50
C LEU A 154 -3.14 -9.36 -24.05
N ASP A 155 -3.19 -9.94 -25.27
CA ASP A 155 -4.41 -10.52 -25.83
C ASP A 155 -5.01 -11.58 -24.91
N PHE A 156 -4.17 -12.51 -24.42
CA PHE A 156 -4.58 -13.51 -23.42
C PHE A 156 -5.10 -12.88 -22.13
N ILE A 157 -4.40 -11.88 -21.58
CA ILE A 157 -4.85 -11.19 -20.36
C ILE A 157 -6.22 -10.55 -20.58
N LEU A 158 -6.41 -9.87 -21.69
CA LEU A 158 -7.62 -9.09 -21.97
C LEU A 158 -8.81 -9.97 -22.35
N ALA A 159 -8.60 -11.03 -23.11
CA ALA A 159 -9.66 -11.90 -23.60
C ALA A 159 -10.12 -12.91 -22.53
N ASP A 160 -9.20 -13.47 -21.76
CA ASP A 160 -9.49 -14.61 -20.90
C ASP A 160 -9.39 -14.26 -19.42
N LEU A 161 -8.28 -13.63 -18.99
CA LEU A 161 -7.96 -13.50 -17.57
C LEU A 161 -8.72 -12.35 -16.89
N MET A 162 -8.68 -11.15 -17.46
CA MET A 162 -9.34 -9.98 -16.89
C MET A 162 -10.86 -10.13 -16.74
N PRO A 163 -11.61 -10.66 -17.75
CA PRO A 163 -13.04 -10.91 -17.58
C PRO A 163 -13.35 -11.91 -16.46
N ASN A 164 -12.51 -12.93 -16.27
CA ASN A 164 -12.65 -13.90 -15.19
C ASN A 164 -12.48 -13.26 -13.81
N ILE A 165 -11.50 -12.37 -13.66
CA ILE A 165 -11.21 -11.64 -12.40
C ILE A 165 -12.35 -10.69 -12.06
N VAL A 166 -12.83 -9.92 -13.02
CA VAL A 166 -13.92 -8.96 -12.83
C VAL A 166 -15.22 -9.67 -12.48
N ARG A 167 -15.60 -10.70 -13.23
CA ARG A 167 -16.81 -11.51 -12.95
C ARG A 167 -16.81 -12.09 -11.54
N ARG A 168 -15.64 -12.45 -11.01
CA ARG A 168 -15.47 -13.00 -9.66
C ARG A 168 -15.22 -11.94 -8.59
N ARG A 169 -15.14 -10.66 -8.97
CA ARG A 169 -14.86 -9.53 -8.07
C ARG A 169 -13.58 -9.72 -7.24
N LEU A 170 -12.52 -10.24 -7.85
CA LEU A 170 -11.28 -10.59 -7.17
C LEU A 170 -10.29 -9.42 -7.08
N ALA A 171 -10.52 -8.33 -7.80
CA ALA A 171 -9.72 -7.10 -7.73
C ALA A 171 -10.60 -5.88 -7.94
N THR A 172 -10.18 -4.76 -7.36
CA THR A 172 -10.82 -3.43 -7.50
C THR A 172 -10.02 -2.52 -8.41
N SER A 173 -8.79 -2.90 -8.72
CA SER A 173 -7.85 -2.13 -9.55
C SER A 173 -7.01 -3.05 -10.43
N ALA A 174 -6.47 -2.47 -11.50
CA ALA A 174 -5.53 -3.13 -12.41
C ALA A 174 -4.25 -2.31 -12.53
N ALA A 175 -3.10 -3.00 -12.53
CA ALA A 175 -1.79 -2.38 -12.65
C ALA A 175 -1.04 -2.87 -13.90
N VAL A 176 -0.18 -2.01 -14.46
CA VAL A 176 0.73 -2.36 -15.55
C VAL A 176 2.14 -1.86 -15.23
N SER A 177 3.17 -2.65 -15.57
CA SER A 177 4.56 -2.21 -15.56
C SER A 177 4.94 -1.62 -16.93
N CYS A 178 4.96 -0.30 -17.01
CA CYS A 178 5.32 0.47 -18.21
C CYS A 178 6.68 1.14 -18.01
N ASP A 179 7.75 0.38 -18.28
CA ASP A 179 9.13 0.82 -18.06
C ASP A 179 10.07 0.09 -19.02
N ALA A 180 11.35 0.44 -19.05
CA ALA A 180 12.35 -0.27 -19.83
C ALA A 180 12.39 -1.75 -19.45
N GLY A 181 12.20 -2.65 -20.43
CA GLY A 181 12.12 -4.09 -20.23
C GLY A 181 10.72 -4.61 -19.83
N GLY A 182 9.74 -3.73 -19.58
CA GLY A 182 8.34 -4.04 -19.39
C GLY A 182 7.49 -3.79 -20.65
N PHE A 183 6.24 -3.38 -20.45
CA PHE A 183 5.33 -3.03 -21.55
C PHE A 183 5.59 -1.61 -22.06
N THR A 184 5.44 -1.41 -23.38
CA THR A 184 5.50 -0.08 -24.01
C THR A 184 4.30 0.77 -23.62
N VAL A 185 4.40 2.09 -23.82
CA VAL A 185 3.29 3.04 -23.58
C VAL A 185 2.03 2.66 -24.37
N THR A 186 2.19 2.21 -25.62
CA THR A 186 1.05 1.78 -26.47
C THR A 186 0.37 0.53 -25.90
N GLN A 187 1.15 -0.46 -25.48
CA GLN A 187 0.64 -1.68 -24.85
C GLN A 187 -0.04 -1.40 -23.50
N ALA A 188 0.61 -0.58 -22.66
CA ALA A 188 0.06 -0.16 -21.39
C ALA A 188 -1.25 0.64 -21.57
N ARG A 189 -1.33 1.54 -22.55
CA ARG A 189 -2.56 2.29 -22.87
C ARG A 189 -3.70 1.33 -23.21
N ARG A 190 -3.44 0.36 -24.08
CA ARG A 190 -4.44 -0.66 -24.48
C ARG A 190 -4.96 -1.43 -23.27
N TYR A 191 -4.06 -1.91 -22.40
CA TYR A 191 -4.40 -2.65 -21.19
C TYR A 191 -5.23 -1.80 -20.21
N LEU A 192 -4.80 -0.57 -19.93
CA LEU A 192 -5.46 0.31 -18.98
C LEU A 192 -6.85 0.77 -19.46
N HIS A 193 -7.02 1.02 -20.77
CA HIS A 193 -8.34 1.31 -21.33
C HIS A 193 -9.31 0.15 -21.11
N ALA A 194 -8.90 -1.07 -21.44
CA ALA A 194 -9.74 -2.25 -21.22
C ALA A 194 -10.06 -2.44 -19.73
N ALA A 195 -9.08 -2.25 -18.83
CA ALA A 195 -9.32 -2.33 -17.40
C ALA A 195 -10.40 -1.34 -16.92
N ARG A 196 -10.37 -0.09 -17.44
CA ARG A 196 -11.39 0.92 -17.12
C ARG A 196 -12.77 0.55 -17.68
N GLU A 197 -12.84 0.01 -18.89
CA GLU A 197 -14.11 -0.48 -19.47
C GLU A 197 -14.74 -1.59 -18.62
N PHE A 198 -13.91 -2.41 -17.95
CA PHE A 198 -14.35 -3.38 -16.97
C PHE A 198 -14.65 -2.80 -15.57
N GLY A 199 -14.54 -1.47 -15.39
CA GLY A 199 -14.84 -0.79 -14.14
C GLY A 199 -13.72 -0.86 -13.09
N LEU A 200 -12.52 -1.34 -13.46
CA LEU A 200 -11.36 -1.32 -12.57
C LEU A 200 -10.72 0.06 -12.53
N SER A 201 -10.29 0.52 -11.37
CA SER A 201 -9.37 1.64 -11.29
C SER A 201 -7.98 1.21 -11.77
N VAL A 202 -7.19 2.18 -12.27
CA VAL A 202 -5.91 1.85 -12.89
C VAL A 202 -4.73 2.48 -12.16
N THR A 203 -3.61 1.76 -12.16
CA THR A 203 -2.33 2.18 -11.59
C THR A 203 -1.19 1.83 -12.55
N VAL A 204 -0.08 2.58 -12.49
CA VAL A 204 1.06 2.39 -13.40
C VAL A 204 2.35 2.29 -12.60
N HIS A 205 3.16 1.28 -12.86
CA HIS A 205 4.55 1.24 -12.41
C HIS A 205 5.41 1.84 -13.53
N ALA A 206 6.09 2.94 -13.24
CA ALA A 206 6.74 3.77 -14.27
C ALA A 206 8.07 4.37 -13.81
N SER A 207 8.92 4.66 -14.77
CA SER A 207 10.14 5.46 -14.59
C SER A 207 11.05 4.93 -13.47
N ARG A 208 11.10 3.61 -13.30
CA ARG A 208 12.05 2.96 -12.39
C ARG A 208 13.45 2.95 -12.99
N HIS A 209 13.57 2.47 -14.23
CA HIS A 209 14.84 2.32 -14.92
C HIS A 209 15.04 3.38 -16.01
N ALA A 210 13.97 3.75 -16.72
CA ALA A 210 13.99 4.76 -17.76
C ALA A 210 12.69 5.53 -17.86
N ASN A 211 12.78 6.79 -18.27
CA ASN A 211 11.63 7.58 -18.65
C ASN A 211 11.23 7.25 -20.09
N ILE A 212 10.08 6.64 -20.27
CA ILE A 212 9.52 6.27 -21.58
C ILE A 212 8.17 6.95 -21.86
N GLY A 213 7.75 7.94 -21.02
CA GLY A 213 6.47 8.64 -21.13
C GLY A 213 5.31 7.96 -20.39
N ALA A 214 5.60 7.01 -19.49
CA ALA A 214 4.58 6.27 -18.76
C ALA A 214 3.85 7.12 -17.70
N VAL A 215 4.50 8.14 -17.15
CA VAL A 215 3.87 9.09 -16.22
C VAL A 215 2.80 9.92 -16.93
N GLN A 216 3.09 10.43 -18.15
CA GLN A 216 2.10 11.15 -18.94
C GLN A 216 0.90 10.24 -19.26
N LEU A 217 1.15 8.98 -19.64
CA LEU A 217 0.08 8.00 -19.83
C LEU A 217 -0.80 7.83 -18.59
N ALA A 218 -0.19 7.73 -17.39
CA ALA A 218 -0.93 7.59 -16.15
C ALA A 218 -1.84 8.79 -15.89
N VAL A 219 -1.34 10.01 -16.11
CA VAL A 219 -2.11 11.24 -15.95
C VAL A 219 -3.23 11.35 -17.01
N ASP A 220 -2.94 11.06 -18.28
CA ASP A 220 -3.93 11.07 -19.38
C ASP A 220 -5.12 10.13 -19.09
N LEU A 221 -4.88 9.03 -18.41
CA LEU A 221 -5.89 8.03 -18.06
C LEU A 221 -6.47 8.19 -16.66
N ASP A 222 -6.17 9.29 -15.98
CA ASP A 222 -6.63 9.55 -14.62
C ASP A 222 -6.35 8.36 -13.70
N ALA A 223 -5.12 7.80 -13.82
CA ALA A 223 -4.68 6.70 -12.97
C ALA A 223 -4.63 7.15 -11.51
N ARG A 224 -5.06 6.31 -10.58
CA ARG A 224 -5.02 6.65 -9.15
C ARG A 224 -3.62 6.90 -8.65
N THR A 225 -2.68 6.08 -9.10
CA THR A 225 -1.29 6.18 -8.67
C THR A 225 -0.33 5.80 -9.80
N VAL A 226 0.83 6.43 -9.76
CA VAL A 226 2.02 6.01 -10.49
C VAL A 226 3.13 5.74 -9.48
N SER A 227 3.81 4.62 -9.60
CA SER A 227 4.81 4.20 -8.61
C SER A 227 6.21 4.05 -9.20
N HIS A 228 7.21 3.98 -8.32
CA HIS A 228 8.64 4.01 -8.54
C HIS A 228 9.17 5.43 -8.75
N LEU A 229 9.27 5.92 -10.00
CA LEU A 229 9.66 7.30 -10.34
C LEU A 229 11.15 7.64 -10.13
N GLU A 230 12.05 6.67 -9.92
CA GLU A 230 13.48 6.90 -9.72
C GLU A 230 14.14 7.60 -10.93
N SER A 231 13.58 7.41 -12.12
CA SER A 231 14.03 8.05 -13.37
C SER A 231 13.14 9.20 -13.84
N ALA A 232 12.19 9.65 -13.00
CA ALA A 232 11.31 10.77 -13.36
C ALA A 232 12.11 12.07 -13.59
N ASN A 233 11.71 12.82 -14.61
CA ASN A 233 12.29 14.12 -14.98
C ASN A 233 11.38 15.29 -14.57
N LEU A 234 11.86 16.53 -14.72
CA LEU A 234 11.09 17.72 -14.35
C LEU A 234 9.72 17.83 -15.06
N PRO A 235 9.59 17.59 -16.39
CA PRO A 235 8.27 17.56 -17.03
C PRO A 235 7.29 16.59 -16.39
N GLU A 236 7.73 15.36 -16.03
CA GLU A 236 6.87 14.38 -15.36
C GLU A 236 6.49 14.83 -13.94
N ILE A 237 7.41 15.45 -13.21
CA ILE A 237 7.14 16.03 -11.88
C ILE A 237 6.05 17.09 -11.98
N PHE A 238 6.13 18.02 -12.92
CA PHE A 238 5.12 19.05 -13.12
C PHE A 238 3.78 18.46 -13.63
N CYS A 239 3.85 17.44 -14.47
CA CYS A 239 2.66 16.72 -14.93
C CYS A 239 1.90 16.10 -13.73
N LEU A 240 2.62 15.44 -12.81
CA LEU A 240 2.03 14.88 -11.58
C LEU A 240 1.49 15.98 -10.66
N ALA A 241 2.24 17.07 -10.47
CA ALA A 241 1.81 18.19 -9.63
C ALA A 241 0.51 18.86 -10.13
N ALA A 242 0.25 18.84 -11.43
CA ALA A 242 -0.96 19.38 -12.04
C ALA A 242 -2.11 18.36 -12.11
N SER A 243 -1.94 17.14 -11.59
CA SER A 243 -2.90 16.05 -11.71
C SER A 243 -3.46 15.60 -10.35
N ARG A 244 -4.39 14.64 -10.38
CA ARG A 244 -4.90 13.93 -9.20
C ARG A 244 -4.17 12.61 -8.94
N THR A 245 -3.27 12.21 -9.84
CA THR A 245 -2.52 10.96 -9.73
C THR A 245 -1.53 11.03 -8.58
N ILE A 246 -1.58 10.08 -7.68
CA ILE A 246 -0.67 10.01 -6.52
C ILE A 246 0.68 9.43 -6.95
N ALA A 247 1.76 10.11 -6.60
CA ALA A 247 3.13 9.59 -6.77
C ALA A 247 3.45 8.63 -5.61
N THR A 248 3.48 7.33 -5.86
CA THR A 248 3.79 6.32 -4.84
C THR A 248 5.26 5.96 -4.87
N LEU A 249 5.99 6.27 -3.82
CA LEU A 249 7.43 6.04 -3.73
C LEU A 249 7.74 4.82 -2.88
N LEU A 250 8.78 4.07 -3.27
CA LEU A 250 9.16 2.78 -2.70
C LEU A 250 10.61 2.82 -2.16
N PRO A 251 10.88 3.53 -1.06
CA PRO A 251 12.25 3.68 -0.55
C PRO A 251 12.91 2.35 -0.19
N GLY A 252 12.11 1.33 0.17
CA GLY A 252 12.61 -0.01 0.42
C GLY A 252 13.18 -0.69 -0.83
N ALA A 253 12.52 -0.56 -1.96
CA ALA A 253 12.99 -1.11 -3.24
C ALA A 253 14.26 -0.40 -3.73
N PHE A 254 14.39 0.91 -3.48
CA PHE A 254 15.64 1.62 -3.73
C PHE A 254 16.76 1.13 -2.82
N PHE A 255 16.50 0.96 -1.52
CA PHE A 255 17.51 0.54 -0.54
C PHE A 255 18.10 -0.86 -0.83
N TYR A 256 17.26 -1.81 -1.28
CA TYR A 256 17.69 -3.18 -1.61
C TYR A 256 18.04 -3.38 -3.09
N GLY A 257 17.45 -2.58 -3.98
CA GLY A 257 17.43 -2.85 -5.43
C GLY A 257 18.63 -2.32 -6.22
N SER A 258 19.67 -1.80 -5.58
CA SER A 258 20.90 -1.27 -6.25
C SER A 258 20.59 -0.24 -7.35
N LEU A 259 19.57 0.56 -7.22
CA LEU A 259 19.23 1.62 -8.16
C LEU A 259 20.22 2.79 -8.00
N PRO A 260 20.57 3.50 -9.09
CA PRO A 260 21.62 4.52 -9.06
C PRO A 260 21.23 5.80 -8.32
N ARG A 261 19.94 6.05 -8.16
CA ARG A 261 19.40 7.24 -7.47
C ARG A 261 18.03 6.96 -6.87
N PRO A 262 17.65 7.66 -5.78
CA PRO A 262 16.32 7.57 -5.22
C PRO A 262 15.30 8.33 -6.08
N ALA A 263 14.01 8.05 -5.88
CA ALA A 263 12.93 8.83 -6.47
C ALA A 263 12.96 10.29 -5.97
N PRO A 264 12.62 11.29 -6.81
CA PRO A 264 12.79 12.71 -6.51
C PRO A 264 11.68 13.27 -5.61
N ALA A 265 11.50 12.70 -4.40
CA ALA A 265 10.42 13.05 -3.48
C ALA A 265 10.38 14.55 -3.16
N ARG A 266 11.54 15.16 -2.89
CA ARG A 266 11.59 16.58 -2.56
C ARG A 266 11.07 17.45 -3.70
N ALA A 267 11.49 17.18 -4.94
CA ALA A 267 11.04 17.91 -6.12
C ALA A 267 9.53 17.70 -6.38
N LEU A 268 9.01 16.48 -6.19
CA LEU A 268 7.58 16.19 -6.30
C LEU A 268 6.76 16.99 -5.28
N ILE A 269 7.15 16.97 -4.01
CA ILE A 269 6.43 17.66 -2.94
C ILE A 269 6.50 19.18 -3.11
N ASP A 270 7.67 19.72 -3.48
CA ASP A 270 7.84 21.17 -3.67
C ASP A 270 7.11 21.69 -4.91
N ALA A 271 6.93 20.84 -5.92
CA ALA A 271 6.08 21.15 -7.07
C ALA A 271 4.56 21.05 -6.76
N GLY A 272 4.18 20.49 -5.61
CA GLY A 272 2.78 20.34 -5.19
C GLY A 272 2.15 18.98 -5.51
N ALA A 273 2.92 17.99 -5.98
CA ALA A 273 2.40 16.64 -6.21
C ALA A 273 2.05 15.95 -4.89
N ALA A 274 0.96 15.20 -4.88
CA ALA A 274 0.62 14.33 -3.76
C ALA A 274 1.51 13.08 -3.78
N VAL A 275 2.24 12.85 -2.69
CA VAL A 275 3.16 11.71 -2.55
C VAL A 275 2.61 10.72 -1.54
N ALA A 276 2.57 9.44 -1.88
CA ALA A 276 2.37 8.32 -0.96
C ALA A 276 3.67 7.51 -0.81
N LEU A 277 3.78 6.79 0.30
CA LEU A 277 4.86 5.84 0.57
C LEU A 277 4.27 4.45 0.74
N ALA A 278 4.98 3.44 0.26
CA ALA A 278 4.62 2.04 0.46
C ALA A 278 5.87 1.20 0.73
N THR A 279 5.69 0.03 1.34
CA THR A 279 6.82 -0.90 1.54
C THR A 279 7.32 -1.46 0.22
N GLY A 280 6.44 -1.55 -0.79
CA GLY A 280 6.75 -2.27 -2.01
C GLY A 280 7.10 -3.72 -1.75
N CYS A 281 6.67 -4.28 -0.62
CA CYS A 281 7.03 -5.63 -0.18
C CYS A 281 6.82 -6.65 -1.28
N ASN A 282 7.91 -7.30 -1.71
CA ASN A 282 7.89 -8.27 -2.80
C ASN A 282 9.02 -9.32 -2.60
N PRO A 283 9.01 -10.45 -3.34
CA PRO A 283 9.96 -11.53 -3.12
C PRO A 283 11.40 -11.21 -3.57
N VAL A 284 11.61 -10.17 -4.37
CA VAL A 284 12.86 -9.93 -5.09
C VAL A 284 13.71 -8.83 -4.44
N ASP A 285 13.15 -7.64 -4.27
CA ASP A 285 13.94 -6.44 -3.94
C ASP A 285 13.38 -5.56 -2.83
N SER A 286 12.31 -5.97 -2.14
CA SER A 286 11.82 -5.23 -0.95
C SER A 286 11.27 -6.17 0.12
N PRO A 287 12.11 -6.75 0.99
CA PRO A 287 11.68 -7.66 2.04
C PRO A 287 11.22 -6.94 3.33
N ILE A 288 10.58 -5.78 3.20
CA ILE A 288 10.21 -4.91 4.33
C ILE A 288 8.73 -5.07 4.67
N TYR A 289 8.44 -5.33 5.96
CA TYR A 289 7.08 -5.42 6.52
C TYR A 289 6.74 -4.26 7.46
N SER A 290 7.64 -3.29 7.64
CA SER A 290 7.54 -2.23 8.64
C SER A 290 7.39 -0.87 7.99
N MET A 291 6.21 -0.23 8.16
CA MET A 291 6.00 1.15 7.73
C MET A 291 6.90 2.14 8.49
N PRO A 292 7.16 2.02 9.81
CA PRO A 292 8.15 2.85 10.49
C PRO A 292 9.54 2.84 9.83
N VAL A 293 10.01 1.70 9.32
CA VAL A 293 11.26 1.62 8.55
C VAL A 293 11.15 2.41 7.24
N ILE A 294 10.01 2.35 6.55
CA ILE A 294 9.77 3.15 5.32
C ILE A 294 9.80 4.65 5.62
N LEU A 295 9.22 5.10 6.75
CA LEU A 295 9.30 6.50 7.18
C LEU A 295 10.76 6.92 7.40
N ALA A 296 11.55 6.10 8.10
CA ALA A 296 12.95 6.36 8.36
C ALA A 296 13.78 6.47 7.05
N LEU A 297 13.58 5.52 6.13
CA LEU A 297 14.22 5.57 4.81
C LEU A 297 13.81 6.80 4.01
N ALA A 298 12.53 7.18 4.04
CA ALA A 298 12.04 8.37 3.35
C ALA A 298 12.63 9.66 3.93
N CYS A 299 12.77 9.77 5.24
CA CYS A 299 13.46 10.91 5.87
C CYS A 299 14.94 10.94 5.50
N ALA A 300 15.64 9.81 5.61
CA ALA A 300 17.08 9.74 5.44
C ALA A 300 17.52 9.84 3.96
N GLN A 301 16.80 9.20 3.04
CA GLN A 301 17.22 9.06 1.63
C GLN A 301 16.44 9.97 0.68
N LEU A 302 15.15 10.25 0.97
CA LEU A 302 14.29 11.05 0.11
C LEU A 302 14.12 12.48 0.63
N HIS A 303 14.76 12.83 1.75
CA HIS A 303 14.71 14.15 2.39
C HIS A 303 13.29 14.63 2.69
N MET A 304 12.40 13.71 3.05
CA MET A 304 11.06 14.03 3.53
C MET A 304 11.10 14.41 5.01
N THR A 305 10.24 15.33 5.42
CA THR A 305 10.05 15.63 6.85
C THR A 305 9.18 14.57 7.52
N PRO A 306 9.27 14.38 8.85
CA PRO A 306 8.39 13.47 9.57
C PRO A 306 6.89 13.69 9.29
N ALA A 307 6.43 14.93 9.22
CA ALA A 307 5.04 15.25 8.90
C ALA A 307 4.65 14.82 7.49
N GLU A 308 5.52 15.02 6.50
CA GLU A 308 5.30 14.59 5.12
C GLU A 308 5.24 13.07 5.00
N THR A 309 6.05 12.33 5.78
CA THR A 309 6.01 10.86 5.77
C THR A 309 4.73 10.31 6.39
N LEU A 310 4.23 10.94 7.47
CA LEU A 310 2.94 10.54 8.05
C LEU A 310 1.78 10.76 7.06
N THR A 311 1.70 11.95 6.45
CA THR A 311 0.69 12.22 5.42
C THR A 311 0.78 11.22 4.27
N ALA A 312 2.00 10.86 3.85
CA ALA A 312 2.25 9.94 2.74
C ALA A 312 1.85 8.49 3.04
N THR A 313 1.91 8.07 4.31
CA THR A 313 1.59 6.70 4.75
C THR A 313 0.18 6.55 5.33
N THR A 314 -0.59 7.61 5.37
CA THR A 314 -1.96 7.64 5.89
C THR A 314 -2.92 8.16 4.83
N ILE A 315 -3.26 9.45 4.82
CA ILE A 315 -4.32 9.98 3.95
C ILE A 315 -3.96 9.92 2.45
N ASN A 316 -2.72 10.16 2.05
CA ASN A 316 -2.34 10.06 0.64
C ASN A 316 -2.34 8.61 0.16
N ALA A 317 -1.88 7.66 1.00
CA ALA A 317 -1.99 6.24 0.70
C ALA A 317 -3.45 5.77 0.62
N ALA A 318 -4.35 6.33 1.44
CA ALA A 318 -5.78 6.09 1.33
C ALA A 318 -6.35 6.61 -0.01
N HIS A 319 -5.93 7.79 -0.45
CA HIS A 319 -6.29 8.32 -1.77
C HIS A 319 -5.77 7.42 -2.90
N ALA A 320 -4.54 6.92 -2.81
CA ALA A 320 -3.97 5.99 -3.79
C ALA A 320 -4.83 4.71 -3.95
N LEU A 321 -5.48 4.26 -2.88
CA LEU A 321 -6.38 3.10 -2.90
C LEU A 321 -7.86 3.47 -3.17
N GLY A 322 -8.21 4.76 -3.18
CA GLY A 322 -9.60 5.23 -3.27
C GLY A 322 -10.41 5.01 -1.98
N LEU A 323 -9.73 4.91 -0.84
CA LEU A 323 -10.32 4.67 0.47
C LEU A 323 -10.33 5.92 1.38
N ALA A 324 -9.98 7.10 0.86
CA ALA A 324 -9.81 8.32 1.65
C ALA A 324 -11.10 8.80 2.37
N SER A 325 -12.27 8.41 1.88
CA SER A 325 -13.54 8.65 2.57
C SER A 325 -13.80 7.70 3.75
N GLN A 326 -13.01 6.62 3.87
CA GLN A 326 -13.22 5.56 4.87
C GLN A 326 -12.06 5.45 5.86
N ALA A 327 -10.82 5.78 5.45
CA ALA A 327 -9.60 5.56 6.24
C ALA A 327 -8.54 6.64 5.94
N GLY A 328 -7.43 6.62 6.67
CA GLY A 328 -6.25 7.47 6.42
C GLY A 328 -6.23 8.77 7.23
N SER A 329 -7.28 9.10 7.96
CA SER A 329 -7.32 10.21 8.92
C SER A 329 -8.30 9.92 10.04
N LEU A 330 -8.13 10.57 11.18
CA LEU A 330 -9.07 10.50 12.29
C LEU A 330 -10.13 11.58 12.10
N GLU A 331 -11.23 11.21 11.47
CA GLU A 331 -12.35 12.11 11.17
C GLU A 331 -13.68 11.40 11.42
N SER A 332 -14.70 12.18 11.81
CA SER A 332 -16.06 11.64 11.99
C SER A 332 -16.57 11.00 10.69
N GLY A 333 -17.14 9.81 10.80
CA GLY A 333 -17.65 8.99 9.69
C GLY A 333 -16.61 8.03 9.10
N LYS A 334 -15.33 8.10 9.50
CA LYS A 334 -14.29 7.16 9.06
C LYS A 334 -14.10 5.99 10.02
N GLN A 335 -13.48 4.94 9.54
CA GLN A 335 -13.14 3.76 10.33
C GLN A 335 -12.20 4.14 11.49
N ALA A 336 -12.41 3.55 12.63
CA ALA A 336 -11.56 3.72 13.81
C ALA A 336 -10.30 2.84 13.69
N ASP A 337 -9.49 3.18 12.69
CA ASP A 337 -8.17 2.59 12.43
C ASP A 337 -7.10 3.55 12.93
N PHE A 338 -6.54 3.27 14.10
CA PHE A 338 -5.58 4.18 14.73
C PHE A 338 -4.48 3.45 15.50
N LEU A 339 -3.41 4.19 15.76
CA LEU A 339 -2.26 3.75 16.51
C LEU A 339 -2.10 4.61 17.77
N ILE A 340 -1.72 3.99 18.88
CA ILE A 340 -1.17 4.66 20.05
C ILE A 340 0.33 4.37 20.05
N LEU A 341 1.15 5.42 20.05
CA LEU A 341 2.60 5.28 20.05
C LEU A 341 3.13 5.13 21.48
N ALA A 342 4.27 4.46 21.64
CA ALA A 342 5.08 4.47 22.86
C ALA A 342 5.95 5.75 22.95
N ALA A 343 5.44 6.87 22.44
CA ALA A 343 6.13 8.16 22.35
C ALA A 343 5.12 9.30 22.46
N SER A 344 5.56 10.44 22.99
CA SER A 344 4.77 11.68 23.08
C SER A 344 4.95 12.62 21.88
N ASP A 345 5.89 12.29 20.99
CA ASP A 345 6.18 13.05 19.78
C ASP A 345 6.22 12.11 18.56
N TYR A 346 5.38 12.38 17.55
CA TYR A 346 5.33 11.59 16.32
C TYR A 346 6.65 11.59 15.53
N ARG A 347 7.48 12.63 15.74
CA ARG A 347 8.78 12.76 15.08
C ARG A 347 9.77 11.66 15.49
N GLU A 348 9.52 10.99 16.60
CA GLU A 348 10.34 9.87 17.05
C GLU A 348 10.20 8.63 16.13
N LEU A 349 9.06 8.46 15.45
CA LEU A 349 8.83 7.30 14.56
C LEU A 349 9.91 7.10 13.50
N PRO A 350 10.28 8.10 12.67
CA PRO A 350 11.32 7.94 11.66
C PRO A 350 12.74 7.96 12.24
N TYR A 351 12.93 8.42 13.47
CA TYR A 351 14.26 8.50 14.09
C TYR A 351 14.64 7.25 14.86
N THR A 352 13.68 6.53 15.44
CA THR A 352 13.93 5.37 16.27
C THR A 352 13.99 4.09 15.43
N LEU A 353 15.03 3.99 14.61
CA LEU A 353 15.22 2.81 13.76
C LEU A 353 15.58 1.58 14.62
N GLY A 354 14.86 0.49 14.41
CA GLY A 354 15.12 -0.79 15.08
C GLY A 354 14.30 -1.02 16.35
N ALA A 355 13.62 -0.02 16.91
CA ALA A 355 12.59 -0.23 17.93
C ALA A 355 11.18 -0.09 17.33
N ASN A 356 10.24 -0.88 17.84
CA ASN A 356 8.84 -0.73 17.48
C ASN A 356 8.16 0.23 18.45
N LEU A 357 7.84 1.43 18.00
CA LEU A 357 7.12 2.44 18.78
C LEU A 357 5.60 2.30 18.72
N ILE A 358 5.05 1.27 18.10
CA ILE A 358 3.60 1.02 18.08
C ILE A 358 3.24 0.29 19.38
N ALA A 359 2.71 1.04 20.35
CA ALA A 359 2.24 0.47 21.61
C ALA A 359 0.91 -0.29 21.42
N THR A 360 -0.01 0.27 20.63
CA THR A 360 -1.30 -0.34 20.35
C THR A 360 -1.73 0.01 18.93
N ALA A 361 -2.17 -1.00 18.19
CA ALA A 361 -2.87 -0.80 16.92
C ALA A 361 -4.35 -1.21 17.11
N VAL A 362 -5.24 -0.33 16.70
CA VAL A 362 -6.69 -0.55 16.72
C VAL A 362 -7.19 -0.54 15.29
N ILE A 363 -7.95 -1.56 14.93
CA ILE A 363 -8.52 -1.74 13.59
C ILE A 363 -10.03 -1.88 13.73
N ARG A 364 -10.77 -0.97 13.12
CA ARG A 364 -12.25 -0.89 13.24
C ARG A 364 -12.70 -0.94 14.71
N GLY A 365 -12.02 -0.15 15.55
CA GLY A 365 -12.33 -0.08 16.97
C GLY A 365 -11.91 -1.29 17.81
N ARG A 366 -11.19 -2.27 17.25
CA ARG A 366 -10.71 -3.47 17.96
C ARG A 366 -9.20 -3.48 18.09
N SER A 367 -8.69 -3.65 19.31
CA SER A 367 -7.26 -3.75 19.54
C SER A 367 -6.69 -5.05 18.95
N THR A 368 -5.57 -4.96 18.23
CA THR A 368 -4.87 -6.15 17.67
C THR A 368 -4.22 -7.02 18.76
N GLN A 369 -3.96 -6.50 19.96
CA GLN A 369 -3.45 -7.28 21.07
C GLN A 369 -4.46 -8.31 21.60
N SER A 370 -5.76 -8.02 21.50
CA SER A 370 -6.82 -8.98 21.86
C SER A 370 -6.95 -10.13 20.84
N LEU A 371 -6.50 -9.93 19.59
CA LEU A 371 -6.53 -10.95 18.54
C LEU A 371 -5.39 -11.98 18.69
N ASN A 372 -4.25 -11.59 19.30
CA ASN A 372 -3.12 -12.50 19.56
C ASN A 372 -3.34 -13.39 20.79
N SER A 373 -4.22 -13.02 21.72
CA SER A 373 -4.53 -13.83 22.91
C SER A 373 -5.43 -15.03 22.65
N SER A 374 -6.11 -15.08 21.50
CA SER A 374 -6.96 -16.22 21.10
C SER A 374 -6.24 -17.29 20.26
N SER A 375 -5.00 -17.05 19.85
CA SER A 375 -4.14 -18.04 19.18
C SER A 375 -2.92 -18.35 20.04
N SER A 376 -3.11 -19.12 21.12
CA SER A 376 -2.02 -19.79 21.80
C SER A 376 -1.38 -20.79 20.85
N PHE A 377 -0.35 -20.38 20.14
CA PHE A 377 0.55 -21.30 19.47
C PHE A 377 1.31 -22.11 20.54
N SER A 378 0.87 -23.33 20.80
CA SER A 378 1.72 -24.34 21.44
C SER A 378 2.86 -24.64 20.46
N MET A 379 4.07 -24.19 20.79
CA MET A 379 5.28 -24.72 20.19
C MET A 379 5.43 -26.18 20.68
N GLN A 380 5.34 -27.11 19.77
CA GLN A 380 5.96 -28.43 19.86
C GLN A 380 6.99 -28.56 18.76
#